data_1183a6e25213e7274e233bc1f7abb67a
#
_entry.id   1183a6e25213e7274e233bc1f7abb67a
#
_cell.length_a   1.000
_cell.length_b   1.000
_cell.length_c   1.000
_cell.angle_alpha   90.00
_cell.angle_beta   90.00
_cell.angle_gamma   90.00
#
_symmetry.space_group_name_H-M   'P 1'
#
loop_
_entity.id
_entity.type
_entity.pdbx_description
1 polymer ?
#
loop_
_entity_poly.entity_id
_entity_poly.type
_entity_poly.pdbx_seq_one_letter_code
_entity_poly.pdbx_strand_id
1 'polypeptide(L)'
;MEMREFGSTGLQVSVLGYGAMALRNADEQQSQRLLNAVLDHGINFIDTSPDYGHSEDMIGQYIAHRRDEYVLATKCGCNIPRRGDADEPSHIWTAAQVRHNIEHSLKRLRTDVIDVWQIHSADPGEVEGTEVMEEMHRIQDEGKVRHIAVSMAGQSEGYGYNQLKGYLTGNDLEAIQIWYSAFIRYSEALIAQAASRGWGTIIRGLVRPPFGSTLDEHFEKSGLDDFREQDESRAQLLIRFGITDPDLHTAIVGTSDLEHLADNVAAAEAGPLPEEVYAEMIHRLEKEGYLVGL
;
A
#
# COMPACT_ATOMS: atom_id res chain seq x y z
N MET A 1 14.79 10.21 6.22
CA MET A 1 13.65 9.65 5.42
C MET A 1 13.10 10.74 4.50
N GLU A 2 13.06 10.51 3.18
CA GLU A 2 12.47 11.43 2.20
C GLU A 2 10.95 11.52 2.40
N MET A 3 10.39 12.74 2.23
CA MET A 3 8.95 13.01 2.30
C MET A 3 8.45 13.45 0.94
N ARG A 4 7.26 13.00 0.54
CA ARG A 4 6.59 13.36 -0.71
C ARG A 4 5.19 13.89 -0.46
N GLU A 5 4.75 14.83 -1.31
CA GLU A 5 3.34 15.20 -1.34
C GLU A 5 2.50 14.02 -1.83
N PHE A 6 1.45 13.69 -1.10
CA PHE A 6 0.58 12.56 -1.45
C PHE A 6 -0.51 13.01 -2.44
N GLY A 7 -0.14 13.12 -3.70
CA GLY A 7 -1.01 13.70 -4.71
C GLY A 7 -1.44 15.12 -4.36
N SER A 8 -2.69 15.45 -4.60
CA SER A 8 -3.30 16.76 -4.25
C SER A 8 -4.02 16.77 -2.90
N THR A 9 -3.82 15.75 -2.06
CA THR A 9 -4.50 15.61 -0.76
C THR A 9 -4.01 16.58 0.32
N GLY A 10 -2.86 17.20 0.13
CA GLY A 10 -2.20 18.03 1.14
C GLY A 10 -1.46 17.24 2.23
N LEU A 11 -1.49 15.90 2.18
CA LEU A 11 -0.74 15.05 3.09
C LEU A 11 0.73 14.95 2.66
N GLN A 12 1.63 14.93 3.64
CA GLN A 12 3.05 14.62 3.43
C GLN A 12 3.31 13.20 3.92
N VAL A 13 3.82 12.35 3.05
CA VAL A 13 4.08 10.93 3.37
C VAL A 13 5.55 10.58 3.20
N SER A 14 6.06 9.72 4.07
CA SER A 14 7.38 9.14 3.90
C SER A 14 7.39 8.24 2.66
N VAL A 15 8.45 8.29 1.88
CA VAL A 15 8.61 7.47 0.66
C VAL A 15 8.56 5.97 0.95
N LEU A 16 8.96 5.56 2.15
CA LEU A 16 8.74 4.22 2.71
C LEU A 16 7.59 4.27 3.71
N GLY A 17 6.54 3.48 3.48
CA GLY A 17 5.42 3.27 4.37
C GLY A 17 5.49 1.90 5.06
N TYR A 18 4.73 1.71 6.12
CA TYR A 18 4.63 0.44 6.84
C TYR A 18 3.32 -0.28 6.53
N GLY A 19 3.43 -1.52 5.99
CA GLY A 19 2.29 -2.41 5.75
C GLY A 19 2.03 -3.31 6.97
N ALA A 20 1.00 -2.97 7.74
CA ALA A 20 0.73 -3.59 9.05
C ALA A 20 0.06 -4.97 8.97
N MET A 21 -0.10 -5.58 7.78
CA MET A 21 -0.58 -6.96 7.65
C MET A 21 0.31 -7.96 8.41
N ALA A 22 1.60 -7.65 8.55
CA ALA A 22 2.55 -8.48 9.30
C ALA A 22 2.17 -8.61 10.79
N LEU A 23 1.44 -7.65 11.36
CA LEU A 23 0.99 -7.68 12.75
C LEU A 23 -0.13 -8.71 13.01
N ARG A 24 -0.74 -9.28 11.97
CA ARG A 24 -1.82 -10.27 12.09
C ARG A 24 -1.49 -11.40 13.06
N ASN A 25 -0.24 -11.86 13.06
CA ASN A 25 0.24 -12.99 13.84
C ASN A 25 1.39 -12.62 14.80
N ALA A 26 1.72 -11.34 14.94
CA ALA A 26 2.76 -10.89 15.85
C ALA A 26 2.22 -10.86 17.28
N ASP A 27 3.09 -11.15 18.26
CA ASP A 27 2.74 -10.98 19.66
C ASP A 27 2.67 -9.49 20.05
N GLU A 28 2.03 -9.21 21.19
CA GLU A 28 1.79 -7.84 21.64
C GLU A 28 3.10 -7.07 21.90
N GLN A 29 4.09 -7.70 22.52
CA GLN A 29 5.35 -7.05 22.86
C GLN A 29 6.18 -6.75 21.61
N GLN A 30 6.17 -7.66 20.64
CA GLN A 30 6.81 -7.48 19.35
C GLN A 30 6.12 -6.34 18.58
N SER A 31 4.78 -6.34 18.53
CA SER A 31 3.97 -5.30 17.87
C SER A 31 4.23 -3.92 18.47
N GLN A 32 4.29 -3.79 19.80
CA GLN A 32 4.59 -2.54 20.49
C GLN A 32 5.96 -1.99 20.10
N ARG A 33 7.00 -2.83 20.16
CA ARG A 33 8.37 -2.40 19.81
C ARG A 33 8.47 -1.99 18.36
N LEU A 34 7.88 -2.78 17.47
CA LEU A 34 7.93 -2.56 16.03
C LEU A 34 7.20 -1.27 15.62
N LEU A 35 5.96 -1.06 16.08
CA LEU A 35 5.18 0.13 15.74
C LEU A 35 5.85 1.43 16.22
N ASN A 36 6.45 1.41 17.42
CA ASN A 36 7.21 2.57 17.87
C ASN A 36 8.48 2.77 17.03
N ALA A 37 9.23 1.70 16.72
CA ALA A 37 10.41 1.79 15.86
C ALA A 37 10.07 2.32 14.45
N VAL A 38 8.92 1.94 13.88
CA VAL A 38 8.43 2.49 12.59
C VAL A 38 8.38 4.01 12.64
N LEU A 39 7.73 4.59 13.65
CA LEU A 39 7.63 6.05 13.80
C LEU A 39 8.98 6.69 14.15
N ASP A 40 9.77 6.05 15.02
CA ASP A 40 11.09 6.56 15.45
C ASP A 40 12.09 6.63 14.28
N HIS A 41 11.94 5.78 13.25
CA HIS A 41 12.69 5.85 11.99
C HIS A 41 12.13 6.87 10.98
N GLY A 42 11.07 7.60 11.32
CA GLY A 42 10.46 8.62 10.47
C GLY A 42 9.57 8.06 9.35
N ILE A 43 9.13 6.80 9.47
CA ILE A 43 8.07 6.26 8.62
C ILE A 43 6.75 6.80 9.15
N ASN A 44 6.05 7.60 8.34
CA ASN A 44 4.79 8.22 8.77
C ASN A 44 3.55 7.73 8.01
N PHE A 45 3.67 6.79 7.09
CA PHE A 45 2.51 6.18 6.42
C PHE A 45 2.29 4.75 6.92
N ILE A 46 1.14 4.49 7.55
CA ILE A 46 0.79 3.17 8.11
C ILE A 46 -0.48 2.67 7.43
N ASP A 47 -0.38 1.53 6.71
CA ASP A 47 -1.50 0.87 6.05
C ASP A 47 -1.93 -0.38 6.83
N THR A 48 -3.20 -0.48 7.12
CA THR A 48 -3.83 -1.63 7.76
C THR A 48 -5.15 -2.02 7.10
N SER A 49 -5.90 -2.95 7.70
CA SER A 49 -7.24 -3.35 7.25
C SER A 49 -7.99 -4.04 8.38
N PRO A 50 -9.34 -3.93 8.43
CA PRO A 50 -10.16 -4.64 9.40
C PRO A 50 -9.99 -6.17 9.38
N ASP A 51 -9.66 -6.75 8.22
CA ASP A 51 -9.45 -8.20 8.04
C ASP A 51 -8.02 -8.67 8.31
N TYR A 52 -7.12 -7.77 8.75
CA TYR A 52 -5.76 -8.12 9.17
C TYR A 52 -5.68 -8.57 10.63
N GLY A 53 -6.64 -9.35 11.09
CA GLY A 53 -6.66 -9.89 12.45
C GLY A 53 -6.64 -8.80 13.52
N HIS A 54 -5.58 -8.78 14.34
CA HIS A 54 -5.42 -7.81 15.43
C HIS A 54 -4.66 -6.54 15.04
N SER A 55 -4.35 -6.34 13.76
CA SER A 55 -3.49 -5.23 13.32
C SER A 55 -4.02 -3.85 13.75
N GLU A 56 -5.32 -3.56 13.55
CA GLU A 56 -5.92 -2.30 13.98
C GLU A 56 -5.90 -2.13 15.50
N ASP A 57 -6.14 -3.22 16.26
CA ASP A 57 -6.07 -3.18 17.74
C ASP A 57 -4.66 -2.85 18.23
N MET A 58 -3.61 -3.43 17.61
CA MET A 58 -2.22 -3.19 17.96
C MET A 58 -1.82 -1.73 17.67
N ILE A 59 -2.22 -1.19 16.52
CA ILE A 59 -1.99 0.21 16.16
C ILE A 59 -2.66 1.12 17.19
N GLY A 60 -3.95 0.90 17.48
CA GLY A 60 -4.71 1.68 18.45
C GLY A 60 -4.19 1.55 19.89
N GLN A 61 -3.66 0.40 20.28
CA GLN A 61 -3.13 0.19 21.63
C GLN A 61 -1.77 0.84 21.84
N TYR A 62 -0.87 0.77 20.87
CA TYR A 62 0.54 1.09 21.08
C TYR A 62 0.99 2.42 20.52
N ILE A 63 0.30 2.99 19.52
CA ILE A 63 0.70 4.25 18.90
C ILE A 63 -0.43 5.29 18.73
N ALA A 64 -1.65 5.04 19.21
CA ALA A 64 -2.72 6.04 19.15
C ALA A 64 -2.37 7.36 19.86
N HIS A 65 -1.52 7.31 20.90
CA HIS A 65 -1.02 8.49 21.62
C HIS A 65 -0.03 9.33 20.77
N ARG A 66 0.44 8.79 19.64
CA ARG A 66 1.32 9.45 18.65
C ARG A 66 0.58 9.77 17.35
N ARG A 67 -0.77 9.86 17.39
CA ARG A 67 -1.64 9.95 16.21
C ARG A 67 -1.24 11.05 15.23
N ASP A 68 -0.73 12.15 15.69
CA ASP A 68 -0.33 13.32 14.88
C ASP A 68 1.00 13.11 14.14
N GLU A 69 1.71 12.01 14.41
CA GLU A 69 2.99 11.71 13.78
C GLU A 69 2.85 10.88 12.50
N TYR A 70 1.63 10.36 12.17
CA TYR A 70 1.47 9.47 11.02
C TYR A 70 0.15 9.66 10.27
N VAL A 71 0.22 9.35 8.99
CA VAL A 71 -0.93 9.19 8.07
C VAL A 71 -1.43 7.75 8.20
N LEU A 72 -2.69 7.61 8.58
CA LEU A 72 -3.32 6.31 8.83
C LEU A 72 -4.21 5.91 7.67
N ALA A 73 -3.89 4.78 7.04
CA ALA A 73 -4.69 4.17 5.99
C ALA A 73 -5.31 2.85 6.48
N THR A 74 -6.62 2.69 6.28
CA THR A 74 -7.32 1.40 6.48
C THR A 74 -8.33 1.16 5.36
N LYS A 75 -9.10 0.07 5.43
CA LYS A 75 -9.92 -0.39 4.31
C LYS A 75 -11.39 -0.59 4.69
N CYS A 76 -12.26 -0.69 3.68
CA CYS A 76 -13.68 -1.01 3.84
C CYS A 76 -14.14 -2.12 2.90
N GLY A 77 -15.38 -2.54 3.06
CA GLY A 77 -15.96 -3.69 2.38
C GLY A 77 -15.61 -5.02 3.05
N CYS A 78 -14.67 -5.05 4.01
CA CYS A 78 -14.26 -6.26 4.68
C CYS A 78 -15.40 -6.90 5.46
N ASN A 79 -15.69 -8.18 5.19
CA ASN A 79 -16.69 -8.96 5.91
C ASN A 79 -16.13 -9.42 7.24
N ILE A 80 -16.39 -8.65 8.30
CA ILE A 80 -15.90 -8.91 9.66
C ILE A 80 -17.05 -8.83 10.68
N PRO A 81 -17.06 -9.70 11.71
CA PRO A 81 -16.23 -10.90 11.83
C PRO A 81 -16.66 -11.98 10.83
N ARG A 82 -15.71 -12.59 10.13
CA ARG A 82 -16.01 -13.76 9.29
C ARG A 82 -16.41 -14.93 10.18
N ARG A 83 -17.50 -15.60 9.81
CA ARG A 83 -18.00 -16.79 10.55
C ARG A 83 -17.21 -18.07 10.26
N GLY A 84 -16.34 -18.02 9.24
CA GLY A 84 -15.44 -19.12 8.90
C GLY A 84 -16.00 -20.10 7.88
N ASP A 85 -17.18 -19.85 7.32
CA ASP A 85 -17.72 -20.65 6.23
C ASP A 85 -16.93 -20.39 4.94
N ALA A 86 -16.58 -21.47 4.23
CA ALA A 86 -15.76 -21.38 3.01
C ALA A 86 -16.43 -20.56 1.89
N ASP A 87 -17.76 -20.54 1.88
CA ASP A 87 -18.56 -19.85 0.87
C ASP A 87 -18.89 -18.38 1.25
N GLU A 88 -18.46 -17.91 2.43
CA GLU A 88 -18.73 -16.57 2.86
C GLU A 88 -17.80 -15.57 2.15
N PRO A 89 -18.33 -14.56 1.42
CA PRO A 89 -17.50 -13.62 0.70
C PRO A 89 -16.57 -12.86 1.65
N SER A 90 -15.34 -12.60 1.21
CA SER A 90 -14.37 -11.81 2.00
C SER A 90 -14.74 -10.33 2.06
N HIS A 91 -15.47 -9.83 1.07
CA HIS A 91 -15.92 -8.46 0.99
C HIS A 91 -17.42 -8.38 0.66
N ILE A 92 -18.09 -7.38 1.23
CA ILE A 92 -19.50 -7.09 1.03
C ILE A 92 -19.65 -5.61 0.72
N TRP A 93 -20.23 -5.31 -0.44
CA TRP A 93 -20.39 -3.93 -0.93
C TRP A 93 -21.82 -3.46 -0.74
N THR A 94 -22.12 -3.02 0.49
CA THR A 94 -23.38 -2.36 0.86
C THR A 94 -23.08 -1.15 1.74
N ALA A 95 -23.94 -0.13 1.70
CA ALA A 95 -23.84 1.05 2.57
C ALA A 95 -23.74 0.67 4.05
N ALA A 96 -24.53 -0.33 4.50
CA ALA A 96 -24.50 -0.81 5.88
C ALA A 96 -23.16 -1.44 6.27
N GLN A 97 -22.54 -2.23 5.38
CA GLN A 97 -21.23 -2.86 5.65
C GLN A 97 -20.11 -1.82 5.70
N VAL A 98 -20.13 -0.86 4.80
CA VAL A 98 -19.18 0.26 4.77
C VAL A 98 -19.26 1.08 6.06
N ARG A 99 -20.48 1.44 6.49
CA ARG A 99 -20.73 2.12 7.78
C ARG A 99 -20.23 1.29 8.97
N HIS A 100 -20.50 0.00 8.98
CA HIS A 100 -20.02 -0.91 10.02
C HIS A 100 -18.48 -0.94 10.07
N ASN A 101 -17.81 -1.00 8.92
CA ASN A 101 -16.35 -1.05 8.87
C ASN A 101 -15.71 0.20 9.45
N ILE A 102 -16.17 1.41 9.09
CA ILE A 102 -15.57 2.65 9.62
C ILE A 102 -15.74 2.77 11.14
N GLU A 103 -16.96 2.53 11.66
CA GLU A 103 -17.21 2.60 13.10
C GLU A 103 -16.37 1.59 13.89
N HIS A 104 -16.20 0.40 13.32
CA HIS A 104 -15.38 -0.64 13.91
C HIS A 104 -13.88 -0.27 13.90
N SER A 105 -13.37 0.23 12.76
CA SER A 105 -11.98 0.65 12.60
C SER A 105 -11.62 1.82 13.52
N LEU A 106 -12.45 2.88 13.58
CA LEU A 106 -12.23 4.02 14.48
C LEU A 106 -12.10 3.59 15.94
N LYS A 107 -12.97 2.65 16.38
CA LYS A 107 -12.90 2.11 17.73
C LYS A 107 -11.63 1.32 18.02
N ARG A 108 -11.22 0.42 17.10
CA ARG A 108 -10.02 -0.41 17.25
C ARG A 108 -8.75 0.43 17.21
N LEU A 109 -8.67 1.34 16.26
CA LEU A 109 -7.56 2.27 16.06
C LEU A 109 -7.48 3.39 17.11
N ARG A 110 -8.54 3.55 17.96
CA ARG A 110 -8.64 4.57 19.01
C ARG A 110 -8.41 5.98 18.47
N THR A 111 -9.06 6.29 17.36
CA THR A 111 -9.00 7.59 16.68
C THR A 111 -10.38 8.01 16.21
N ASP A 112 -10.59 9.30 16.04
CA ASP A 112 -11.85 9.85 15.50
C ASP A 112 -11.81 10.03 13.98
N VAL A 113 -10.61 9.91 13.36
CA VAL A 113 -10.42 10.16 11.92
C VAL A 113 -9.42 9.20 11.27
N ILE A 114 -9.77 8.72 10.08
CA ILE A 114 -8.88 7.98 9.17
C ILE A 114 -8.43 8.95 8.07
N ASP A 115 -7.12 8.97 7.77
CA ASP A 115 -6.60 9.87 6.74
C ASP A 115 -6.88 9.35 5.34
N VAL A 116 -6.66 8.04 5.07
CA VAL A 116 -6.90 7.43 3.76
C VAL A 116 -7.75 6.17 3.94
N TRP A 117 -8.96 6.20 3.42
CA TRP A 117 -9.89 5.07 3.56
C TRP A 117 -10.12 4.38 2.23
N GLN A 118 -9.79 3.10 2.14
CA GLN A 118 -9.62 2.40 0.88
C GLN A 118 -10.74 1.38 0.64
N ILE A 119 -11.35 1.42 -0.54
CA ILE A 119 -12.18 0.36 -1.08
C ILE A 119 -11.30 -0.88 -1.27
N HIS A 120 -11.63 -2.00 -0.60
CA HIS A 120 -10.77 -3.19 -0.58
C HIS A 120 -11.14 -4.18 -1.68
N SER A 121 -10.55 -4.04 -2.86
CA SER A 121 -10.64 -5.01 -3.97
C SER A 121 -12.02 -5.13 -4.63
N ALA A 122 -12.82 -4.06 -4.66
CA ALA A 122 -14.06 -4.04 -5.43
C ALA A 122 -13.80 -3.78 -6.92
N ASP A 123 -14.68 -4.29 -7.76
CA ASP A 123 -14.78 -3.80 -9.14
C ASP A 123 -15.49 -2.42 -9.15
N PRO A 124 -15.13 -1.52 -10.08
CA PRO A 124 -15.73 -0.17 -10.12
C PRO A 124 -17.27 -0.20 -10.09
N GLY A 125 -17.90 -1.09 -10.85
CA GLY A 125 -19.35 -1.21 -10.91
C GLY A 125 -20.04 -1.68 -9.63
N GLU A 126 -19.31 -2.18 -8.65
CA GLU A 126 -19.85 -2.54 -7.33
C GLU A 126 -19.96 -1.33 -6.40
N VAL A 127 -19.23 -0.25 -6.69
CA VAL A 127 -19.06 0.90 -5.79
C VAL A 127 -19.40 2.22 -6.47
N GLU A 128 -18.85 2.52 -7.65
CA GLU A 128 -19.08 3.79 -8.35
C GLU A 128 -20.53 3.94 -8.79
N GLY A 129 -21.14 5.09 -8.48
CA GLY A 129 -22.54 5.38 -8.80
C GLY A 129 -23.57 4.56 -8.02
N THR A 130 -23.16 3.92 -6.90
CA THR A 130 -24.01 3.10 -6.05
C THR A 130 -24.22 3.74 -4.67
N GLU A 131 -25.13 3.17 -3.87
CA GLU A 131 -25.33 3.56 -2.46
C GLU A 131 -24.07 3.44 -1.60
N VAL A 132 -23.09 2.61 -2.02
CA VAL A 132 -21.81 2.43 -1.32
C VAL A 132 -21.01 3.73 -1.37
N MET A 133 -20.81 4.28 -2.58
CA MET A 133 -20.06 5.54 -2.74
C MET A 133 -20.79 6.72 -2.09
N GLU A 134 -22.12 6.77 -2.21
CA GLU A 134 -22.90 7.79 -1.51
C GLU A 134 -22.69 7.74 0.01
N GLU A 135 -22.64 6.54 0.59
CA GLU A 135 -22.38 6.37 2.02
C GLU A 135 -20.94 6.72 2.40
N MET A 136 -19.96 6.40 1.54
CA MET A 136 -18.58 6.81 1.75
C MET A 136 -18.43 8.33 1.80
N HIS A 137 -19.09 9.05 0.89
CA HIS A 137 -19.11 10.53 0.92
C HIS A 137 -19.80 11.09 2.17
N ARG A 138 -20.93 10.49 2.63
CA ARG A 138 -21.57 10.91 3.90
C ARG A 138 -20.61 10.74 5.09
N ILE A 139 -19.86 9.64 5.14
CA ILE A 139 -18.86 9.38 6.18
C ILE A 139 -17.71 10.39 6.12
N GLN A 140 -17.30 10.79 4.91
CA GLN A 140 -16.32 11.85 4.70
C GLN A 140 -16.85 13.22 5.15
N ASP A 141 -18.10 13.56 4.82
CA ASP A 141 -18.78 14.79 5.27
C ASP A 141 -18.96 14.84 6.80
N GLU A 142 -19.11 13.68 7.46
CA GLU A 142 -19.11 13.56 8.93
C GLU A 142 -17.72 13.81 9.54
N GLY A 143 -16.66 13.95 8.72
CA GLY A 143 -15.29 14.18 9.17
C GLY A 143 -14.58 12.96 9.73
N LYS A 144 -15.12 11.74 9.54
CA LYS A 144 -14.52 10.47 9.99
C LYS A 144 -13.41 9.98 9.06
N VAL A 145 -13.41 10.43 7.82
CA VAL A 145 -12.46 10.09 6.76
C VAL A 145 -12.04 11.37 6.05
N ARG A 146 -10.74 11.50 5.76
CA ARG A 146 -10.23 12.66 5.00
C ARG A 146 -10.26 12.40 3.50
N HIS A 147 -9.73 11.25 3.06
CA HIS A 147 -9.56 10.92 1.64
C HIS A 147 -10.06 9.52 1.33
N ILE A 148 -10.81 9.39 0.23
CA ILE A 148 -11.31 8.11 -0.27
C ILE A 148 -10.35 7.57 -1.32
N ALA A 149 -10.01 6.29 -1.21
CA ALA A 149 -9.06 5.62 -2.08
C ALA A 149 -9.55 4.22 -2.48
N VAL A 150 -8.81 3.56 -3.34
CA VAL A 150 -9.03 2.16 -3.67
C VAL A 150 -7.74 1.35 -3.52
N SER A 151 -7.86 0.14 -2.97
CA SER A 151 -6.77 -0.85 -2.88
C SER A 151 -7.08 -2.01 -3.81
N MET A 152 -6.28 -2.14 -4.89
CA MET A 152 -6.45 -3.18 -5.90
C MET A 152 -5.92 -4.53 -5.40
N ALA A 153 -6.71 -5.60 -5.56
CA ALA A 153 -6.23 -6.94 -5.37
C ALA A 153 -5.54 -7.48 -6.62
N GLY A 154 -4.66 -8.48 -6.41
CA GLY A 154 -4.07 -9.26 -7.49
C GLY A 154 -2.77 -8.71 -8.06
N GLN A 155 -2.00 -9.64 -8.60
CA GLN A 155 -0.73 -9.40 -9.29
C GLN A 155 -0.85 -9.68 -10.79
N SER A 156 -2.02 -10.09 -11.28
CA SER A 156 -2.19 -10.40 -12.69
C SER A 156 -2.54 -9.16 -13.50
N GLU A 157 -1.98 -9.08 -14.69
CA GLU A 157 -2.29 -8.07 -15.69
C GLU A 157 -3.82 -7.93 -15.94
N GLY A 158 -4.56 -9.06 -15.85
CA GLY A 158 -5.99 -9.05 -16.11
C GLY A 158 -6.86 -8.46 -15.02
N TYR A 159 -6.49 -8.60 -13.74
CA TYR A 159 -7.39 -8.23 -12.63
C TYR A 159 -7.11 -6.82 -12.09
N GLY A 160 -5.96 -6.60 -11.49
CA GLY A 160 -5.64 -5.29 -10.88
C GLY A 160 -5.55 -4.15 -11.91
N TYR A 161 -5.03 -4.43 -13.10
CA TYR A 161 -4.95 -3.45 -14.19
C TYR A 161 -6.33 -2.98 -14.66
N ASN A 162 -7.24 -3.91 -14.96
CA ASN A 162 -8.57 -3.56 -15.45
C ASN A 162 -9.41 -2.84 -14.39
N GLN A 163 -9.29 -3.21 -13.12
CA GLN A 163 -9.94 -2.49 -12.03
C GLN A 163 -9.46 -1.04 -11.97
N LEU A 164 -8.13 -0.81 -11.92
CA LEU A 164 -7.57 0.53 -11.87
C LEU A 164 -7.98 1.36 -13.09
N LYS A 165 -7.92 0.78 -14.30
CA LYS A 165 -8.37 1.45 -15.52
C LYS A 165 -9.84 1.86 -15.44
N GLY A 166 -10.69 1.03 -14.82
CA GLY A 166 -12.09 1.36 -14.58
C GLY A 166 -12.23 2.57 -13.65
N TYR A 167 -11.60 2.54 -12.49
CA TYR A 167 -11.64 3.65 -11.52
C TYR A 167 -11.07 4.96 -12.06
N LEU A 168 -10.09 4.90 -12.95
CA LEU A 168 -9.55 6.08 -13.61
C LEU A 168 -10.54 6.77 -14.59
N THR A 169 -11.72 6.22 -14.82
CA THR A 169 -12.80 6.92 -15.55
C THR A 169 -13.65 7.81 -14.66
N GLY A 170 -13.68 7.54 -13.33
CA GLY A 170 -14.41 8.30 -12.32
C GLY A 170 -13.62 9.47 -11.72
N ASN A 171 -14.24 10.19 -10.78
CA ASN A 171 -13.65 11.33 -10.07
C ASN A 171 -13.84 11.26 -8.55
N ASP A 172 -14.34 10.14 -8.02
CA ASP A 172 -14.70 10.00 -6.61
C ASP A 172 -13.52 9.58 -5.72
N LEU A 173 -12.36 9.28 -6.32
CA LEU A 173 -11.18 8.83 -5.61
C LEU A 173 -10.07 9.87 -5.60
N GLU A 174 -9.27 9.84 -4.54
CA GLU A 174 -8.14 10.73 -4.32
C GLU A 174 -6.80 9.98 -4.22
N ALA A 175 -6.84 8.64 -4.09
CA ALA A 175 -5.63 7.82 -4.04
C ALA A 175 -5.88 6.37 -4.51
N ILE A 176 -4.78 5.69 -4.83
CA ILE A 176 -4.77 4.26 -5.19
C ILE A 176 -3.72 3.51 -4.39
N GLN A 177 -4.00 2.23 -4.12
CA GLN A 177 -3.00 1.27 -3.66
C GLN A 177 -2.94 0.10 -4.64
N ILE A 178 -1.76 -0.21 -5.19
CA ILE A 178 -1.59 -1.21 -6.24
C ILE A 178 -0.29 -2.00 -6.07
N TRP A 179 -0.27 -3.23 -6.62
CA TRP A 179 0.95 -4.01 -6.78
C TRP A 179 1.85 -3.40 -7.85
N TYR A 180 3.11 -3.19 -7.47
CA TYR A 180 4.18 -2.81 -8.39
C TYR A 180 5.53 -3.24 -7.83
N SER A 181 6.40 -3.70 -8.69
CA SER A 181 7.82 -4.00 -8.39
C SER A 181 8.61 -4.03 -9.69
N ALA A 182 9.92 -4.17 -9.60
CA ALA A 182 10.78 -4.42 -10.78
C ALA A 182 10.26 -5.58 -11.67
N PHE A 183 9.63 -6.57 -11.06
CA PHE A 183 9.13 -7.77 -11.75
C PHE A 183 7.62 -7.76 -12.04
N ILE A 184 6.90 -6.71 -11.62
CA ILE A 184 5.44 -6.55 -11.81
C ILE A 184 5.20 -5.10 -12.26
N ARG A 185 5.34 -4.82 -13.57
CA ARG A 185 5.34 -3.48 -14.14
C ARG A 185 4.10 -3.14 -14.98
N TYR A 186 3.17 -4.06 -15.16
CA TYR A 186 2.01 -3.89 -16.04
C TYR A 186 1.10 -2.69 -15.68
N SER A 187 1.15 -2.20 -14.45
CA SER A 187 0.34 -1.05 -13.99
C SER A 187 1.06 0.30 -14.05
N GLU A 188 2.32 0.35 -14.48
CA GLU A 188 3.17 1.54 -14.43
C GLU A 188 2.54 2.75 -15.12
N ALA A 189 2.05 2.57 -16.36
CA ALA A 189 1.37 3.64 -17.08
C ALA A 189 0.09 4.16 -16.41
N LEU A 190 -0.66 3.28 -15.74
CA LEU A 190 -1.87 3.69 -15.00
C LEU A 190 -1.53 4.39 -13.68
N ILE A 191 -0.42 4.01 -13.03
CA ILE A 191 0.11 4.70 -11.84
C ILE A 191 0.48 6.13 -12.22
N ALA A 192 1.26 6.31 -13.30
CA ALA A 192 1.60 7.63 -13.83
C ALA A 192 0.35 8.45 -14.20
N GLN A 193 -0.67 7.81 -14.79
CA GLN A 193 -1.95 8.47 -15.07
C GLN A 193 -2.67 8.91 -13.79
N ALA A 194 -2.70 8.08 -12.75
CA ALA A 194 -3.28 8.43 -11.45
C ALA A 194 -2.53 9.61 -10.82
N ALA A 195 -1.20 9.56 -10.78
CA ALA A 195 -0.35 10.65 -10.26
C ALA A 195 -0.58 11.96 -11.02
N SER A 196 -0.67 11.92 -12.37
CA SER A 196 -0.95 13.10 -13.21
C SER A 196 -2.33 13.74 -12.95
N ARG A 197 -3.28 12.97 -12.38
CA ARG A 197 -4.58 13.47 -11.93
C ARG A 197 -4.55 14.07 -10.52
N GLY A 198 -3.38 14.05 -9.88
CA GLY A 198 -3.22 14.47 -8.49
C GLY A 198 -3.66 13.42 -7.46
N TRP A 199 -3.83 12.16 -7.87
CA TRP A 199 -4.12 11.08 -6.92
C TRP A 199 -2.86 10.64 -6.18
N GLY A 200 -3.01 10.36 -4.87
CA GLY A 200 -1.96 9.71 -4.09
C GLY A 200 -1.72 8.27 -4.56
N THR A 201 -0.46 7.85 -4.66
CA THR A 201 -0.11 6.49 -5.08
C THR A 201 0.59 5.75 -3.95
N ILE A 202 0.01 4.61 -3.58
CA ILE A 202 0.52 3.70 -2.55
C ILE A 202 0.94 2.41 -3.25
N ILE A 203 2.21 2.08 -3.18
CA ILE A 203 2.73 0.88 -3.82
C ILE A 203 2.93 -0.21 -2.78
N ARG A 204 2.50 -1.42 -3.12
CA ARG A 204 2.76 -2.62 -2.33
C ARG A 204 3.43 -3.70 -3.17
N GLY A 205 4.16 -4.58 -2.51
CA GLY A 205 4.77 -5.74 -3.15
C GLY A 205 6.14 -5.50 -3.74
N LEU A 206 6.82 -4.37 -3.47
CA LEU A 206 8.15 -4.05 -4.02
C LEU A 206 9.16 -5.19 -3.85
N VAL A 207 9.21 -5.78 -2.66
CA VAL A 207 10.17 -6.83 -2.29
C VAL A 207 9.60 -8.25 -2.45
N ARG A 208 8.47 -8.39 -3.15
CA ARG A 208 7.85 -9.70 -3.37
C ARG A 208 7.97 -10.13 -4.82
N PRO A 209 8.25 -11.41 -5.08
CA PRO A 209 8.18 -11.96 -6.43
C PRO A 209 6.74 -12.05 -6.92
N PRO A 210 6.51 -12.19 -8.23
CA PRO A 210 5.24 -12.63 -8.78
C PRO A 210 4.75 -13.94 -8.16
N PHE A 211 3.43 -14.14 -8.08
CA PHE A 211 2.87 -15.35 -7.48
C PHE A 211 3.36 -16.62 -8.16
N GLY A 212 3.77 -17.60 -7.33
CA GLY A 212 4.23 -18.91 -7.80
C GLY A 212 5.70 -18.94 -8.21
N SER A 213 6.47 -17.89 -7.94
CA SER A 213 7.90 -17.81 -8.22
C SER A 213 8.69 -17.30 -7.01
N THR A 214 10.02 -17.28 -7.11
CA THR A 214 10.93 -16.80 -6.08
C THR A 214 11.71 -15.56 -6.55
N LEU A 215 12.22 -14.77 -5.63
CA LEU A 215 13.12 -13.63 -5.99
C LEU A 215 14.38 -14.13 -6.69
N ASP A 216 14.93 -15.26 -6.26
CA ASP A 216 16.15 -15.84 -6.84
C ASP A 216 15.97 -16.09 -8.35
N GLU A 217 14.87 -16.73 -8.76
CA GLU A 217 14.56 -16.97 -10.17
C GLU A 217 14.51 -15.67 -10.99
N HIS A 218 13.93 -14.61 -10.43
CA HIS A 218 13.84 -13.32 -11.14
C HIS A 218 15.15 -12.58 -11.20
N PHE A 219 15.94 -12.60 -10.14
CA PHE A 219 17.26 -12.00 -10.13
C PHE A 219 18.24 -12.73 -11.07
N GLU A 220 18.24 -14.06 -11.07
CA GLU A 220 19.03 -14.88 -12.00
C GLU A 220 18.64 -14.60 -13.45
N LYS A 221 17.33 -14.54 -13.75
CA LYS A 221 16.83 -14.28 -15.11
C LYS A 221 17.19 -12.87 -15.59
N SER A 222 17.03 -11.85 -14.75
CA SER A 222 17.21 -10.44 -15.13
C SER A 222 18.64 -9.93 -14.98
N GLY A 223 19.49 -10.62 -14.20
CA GLY A 223 20.84 -10.17 -13.88
C GLY A 223 20.88 -8.91 -13.01
N LEU A 224 19.81 -8.61 -12.27
CA LEU A 224 19.75 -7.39 -11.44
C LEU A 224 20.74 -7.39 -10.27
N ASP A 225 21.31 -8.53 -9.90
CA ASP A 225 22.41 -8.57 -8.90
C ASP A 225 23.63 -7.73 -9.30
N ASP A 226 23.85 -7.50 -10.60
CA ASP A 226 24.96 -6.67 -11.11
C ASP A 226 24.85 -5.19 -10.69
N PHE A 227 23.64 -4.72 -10.30
CA PHE A 227 23.40 -3.33 -9.91
C PHE A 227 23.46 -3.09 -8.41
N ARG A 228 23.61 -4.16 -7.62
CA ARG A 228 23.72 -4.05 -6.18
C ARG A 228 25.04 -3.43 -5.76
N GLU A 229 24.98 -2.50 -4.84
CA GLU A 229 26.18 -2.02 -4.17
C GLU A 229 26.77 -3.11 -3.26
N GLN A 230 28.02 -2.92 -2.83
CA GLN A 230 28.64 -3.84 -1.88
C GLN A 230 27.77 -3.87 -0.58
N ASP A 231 27.45 -5.07 -0.11
CA ASP A 231 26.64 -5.32 1.07
C ASP A 231 25.16 -4.90 0.97
N GLU A 232 24.70 -4.41 -0.19
CA GLU A 232 23.29 -4.12 -0.42
C GLU A 232 22.48 -5.42 -0.59
N SER A 233 21.39 -5.59 0.15
CA SER A 233 20.49 -6.72 -0.03
C SER A 233 19.63 -6.56 -1.31
N ARG A 234 19.10 -7.68 -1.85
CA ARG A 234 18.15 -7.62 -2.97
C ARG A 234 16.89 -6.84 -2.62
N ALA A 235 16.44 -6.92 -1.36
CA ALA A 235 15.30 -6.14 -0.87
C ALA A 235 15.59 -4.64 -0.91
N GLN A 236 16.79 -4.23 -0.51
CA GLN A 236 17.21 -2.84 -0.55
C GLN A 236 17.27 -2.31 -1.99
N LEU A 237 17.86 -3.05 -2.94
CA LEU A 237 17.84 -2.67 -4.36
C LEU A 237 16.42 -2.49 -4.89
N LEU A 238 15.49 -3.41 -4.56
CA LEU A 238 14.10 -3.34 -5.01
C LEU A 238 13.34 -2.15 -4.38
N ILE A 239 13.61 -1.82 -3.13
CA ILE A 239 13.05 -0.62 -2.47
C ILE A 239 13.57 0.64 -3.18
N ARG A 240 14.88 0.76 -3.39
CA ARG A 240 15.49 1.88 -4.11
C ARG A 240 14.96 2.00 -5.53
N PHE A 241 14.82 0.88 -6.24
CA PHE A 241 14.18 0.85 -7.56
C PHE A 241 12.77 1.47 -7.53
N GLY A 242 11.93 1.05 -6.57
CA GLY A 242 10.56 1.56 -6.47
C GLY A 242 10.51 3.04 -6.14
N ILE A 243 11.30 3.51 -5.16
CA ILE A 243 11.29 4.93 -4.76
C ILE A 243 11.97 5.87 -5.77
N THR A 244 12.61 5.32 -6.81
CA THR A 244 13.21 6.13 -7.89
C THR A 244 12.14 6.78 -8.76
N ASP A 245 11.01 6.13 -8.95
CA ASP A 245 9.91 6.70 -9.73
C ASP A 245 9.17 7.79 -8.92
N PRO A 246 9.14 9.05 -9.38
CA PRO A 246 8.49 10.15 -8.67
C PRO A 246 6.95 10.02 -8.61
N ASP A 247 6.34 9.23 -9.50
CA ASP A 247 4.89 8.97 -9.49
C ASP A 247 4.48 7.97 -8.38
N LEU A 248 5.45 7.37 -7.68
CA LEU A 248 5.25 6.52 -6.52
C LEU A 248 5.45 7.33 -5.24
N HIS A 249 4.35 7.77 -4.59
CA HIS A 249 4.45 8.66 -3.45
C HIS A 249 4.89 7.95 -2.17
N THR A 250 4.38 6.73 -1.92
CA THR A 250 4.80 5.89 -0.78
C THR A 250 4.76 4.42 -1.13
N ALA A 251 5.75 3.68 -0.67
CA ALA A 251 5.86 2.24 -0.87
C ALA A 251 5.74 1.51 0.47
N ILE A 252 4.63 0.78 0.66
CA ILE A 252 4.43 0.03 1.91
C ILE A 252 5.17 -1.30 1.88
N VAL A 253 6.06 -1.48 2.86
CA VAL A 253 6.77 -2.74 3.11
C VAL A 253 6.39 -3.26 4.49
N GLY A 254 5.94 -4.51 4.56
CA GLY A 254 5.49 -5.14 5.79
C GLY A 254 6.54 -6.09 6.35
N THR A 255 6.85 -5.94 7.62
CA THR A 255 7.67 -6.88 8.40
C THR A 255 7.19 -6.96 9.83
N SER A 256 7.48 -8.08 10.50
CA SER A 256 7.34 -8.24 11.95
C SER A 256 8.69 -8.25 12.67
N ASP A 257 9.79 -8.07 11.94
CA ASP A 257 11.16 -8.14 12.40
C ASP A 257 11.83 -6.76 12.40
N LEU A 258 12.51 -6.39 13.48
CA LEU A 258 13.19 -5.10 13.64
C LEU A 258 14.45 -4.99 12.78
N GLU A 259 15.15 -6.11 12.51
CA GLU A 259 16.33 -6.09 11.65
C GLU A 259 15.90 -5.85 10.20
N HIS A 260 14.83 -6.53 9.75
CA HIS A 260 14.24 -6.24 8.43
C HIS A 260 13.69 -4.82 8.33
N LEU A 261 13.12 -4.26 9.41
CA LEU A 261 12.70 -2.86 9.40
C LEU A 261 13.90 -1.93 9.20
N ALA A 262 14.98 -2.15 9.94
CA ALA A 262 16.21 -1.36 9.82
C ALA A 262 16.82 -1.47 8.41
N ASP A 263 16.81 -2.67 7.82
CA ASP A 263 17.28 -2.92 6.45
C ASP A 263 16.45 -2.12 5.40
N ASN A 264 15.12 -2.15 5.54
CA ASN A 264 14.22 -1.38 4.68
C ASN A 264 14.41 0.15 4.84
N VAL A 265 14.60 0.62 6.07
CA VAL A 265 14.89 2.03 6.36
C VAL A 265 16.22 2.46 5.73
N ALA A 266 17.26 1.64 5.87
CA ALA A 266 18.56 1.93 5.27
C ALA A 266 18.46 2.09 3.74
N ALA A 267 17.65 1.25 3.07
CA ALA A 267 17.40 1.37 1.64
C ALA A 267 16.74 2.73 1.29
N ALA A 268 15.73 3.13 2.05
CA ALA A 268 15.03 4.40 1.81
C ALA A 268 15.91 5.62 2.12
N GLU A 269 16.81 5.52 3.12
CA GLU A 269 17.76 6.57 3.46
C GLU A 269 18.92 6.68 2.45
N ALA A 270 19.31 5.57 1.82
CA ALA A 270 20.24 5.58 0.68
C ALA A 270 19.65 6.33 -0.52
N GLY A 271 18.32 6.44 -0.57
CA GLY A 271 17.60 7.21 -1.58
C GLY A 271 17.44 6.49 -2.92
N PRO A 272 16.93 7.22 -3.94
CA PRO A 272 16.69 6.68 -5.26
C PRO A 272 17.97 6.18 -5.93
N LEU A 273 17.82 5.29 -6.90
CA LEU A 273 18.93 4.86 -7.75
C LEU A 273 19.40 6.02 -8.64
N PRO A 274 20.70 6.08 -9.00
CA PRO A 274 21.16 6.98 -10.03
C PRO A 274 20.38 6.77 -11.34
N GLU A 275 20.08 7.85 -12.05
CA GLU A 275 19.25 7.81 -13.28
C GLU A 275 19.76 6.78 -14.31
N GLU A 276 21.07 6.71 -14.49
CA GLU A 276 21.72 5.77 -15.42
C GLU A 276 21.53 4.31 -15.01
N VAL A 277 21.62 4.03 -13.70
CA VAL A 277 21.40 2.69 -13.13
C VAL A 277 19.93 2.29 -13.29
N TYR A 278 19.02 3.17 -12.93
CA TYR A 278 17.58 2.92 -13.08
C TYR A 278 17.19 2.65 -14.53
N ALA A 279 17.65 3.47 -15.47
CA ALA A 279 17.38 3.29 -16.89
C ALA A 279 17.92 1.95 -17.43
N GLU A 280 19.13 1.54 -17.03
CA GLU A 280 19.68 0.26 -17.45
C GLU A 280 18.94 -0.93 -16.81
N MET A 281 18.51 -0.83 -15.55
CA MET A 281 17.65 -1.84 -14.94
C MET A 281 16.33 -2.00 -15.71
N ILE A 282 15.68 -0.90 -16.06
CA ILE A 282 14.45 -0.89 -16.89
C ILE A 282 14.70 -1.60 -18.22
N HIS A 283 15.80 -1.25 -18.92
CA HIS A 283 16.15 -1.86 -20.19
C HIS A 283 16.35 -3.39 -20.08
N ARG A 284 17.04 -3.86 -19.04
CA ARG A 284 17.23 -5.30 -18.80
C ARG A 284 15.91 -6.00 -18.50
N LEU A 285 15.07 -5.40 -17.66
CA LEU A 285 13.76 -5.96 -17.32
C LEU A 285 12.87 -6.11 -18.57
N GLU A 286 12.84 -5.11 -19.43
CA GLU A 286 12.09 -5.15 -20.70
C GLU A 286 12.60 -6.23 -21.65
N LYS A 287 13.93 -6.36 -21.79
CA LYS A 287 14.56 -7.39 -22.60
C LYS A 287 14.19 -8.80 -22.14
N GLU A 288 14.06 -9.00 -20.83
CA GLU A 288 13.69 -10.28 -20.22
C GLU A 288 12.18 -10.51 -20.12
N GLY A 289 11.37 -9.58 -20.68
CA GLY A 289 9.93 -9.71 -20.81
C GLY A 289 9.13 -9.22 -19.59
N TYR A 290 9.74 -8.44 -18.69
CA TYR A 290 9.04 -7.73 -17.63
C TYR A 290 8.48 -6.41 -18.20
N LEU A 291 7.43 -6.52 -18.99
CA LEU A 291 6.89 -5.41 -19.78
C LEU A 291 5.94 -4.52 -18.96
N VAL A 292 5.87 -3.27 -19.36
CA VAL A 292 4.82 -2.33 -18.94
C VAL A 292 3.53 -2.74 -19.66
N GLY A 293 2.41 -2.79 -18.94
CA GLY A 293 1.09 -3.03 -19.54
C GLY A 293 0.73 -1.93 -20.55
N LEU A 294 0.14 -2.34 -21.68
CA LEU A 294 -0.29 -1.45 -22.74
C LEU A 294 -1.69 -0.87 -22.48
#